data_c406ddf899d8880da5b889a6a9aec10d
#
_entry.id   c406ddf899d8880da5b889a6a9aec10d
#
_cell.length_a   1.000
_cell.length_b   1.000
_cell.length_c   1.000
_cell.angle_alpha   90.00
_cell.angle_beta   90.00
_cell.angle_gamma   90.00
#
_symmetry.space_group_name_H-M   'P 1'
#
loop_
_entity.id
_entity.type
_entity.pdbx_description
1 polymer ?
#
loop_
_entity_poly.entity_id
_entity_poly.type
_entity_poly.pdbx_seq_one_letter_code
_entity_poly.pdbx_strand_id
1 'polypeptide(L)'
;NFFRVLRDKPEELIRKIKLTPWARAEYEFCRVPSGDDVEQARQFFVSGWMSISGMAHEKSTGWRATSFHGESFTSHGFQYEYTKEILQNVADRFSGVQIENNDARYVVERFGMNTDALIYFDPPYVAETRVNATQYRVECGSGFHGEMAELLWTAPGYVIVSGYACPLYADLYAHHAWQRVDID
;
A
#
# COMPACT_ATOMS: atom_id res chain seq x y z
N ASN A 1 -11.93 -5.05 -1.67
CA ASN A 1 -12.64 -6.06 -0.91
C ASN A 1 -12.10 -6.24 0.51
N PHE A 2 -10.77 -6.43 0.73
CA PHE A 2 -10.19 -6.73 2.05
C PHE A 2 -10.63 -5.76 3.15
N PHE A 3 -10.45 -4.46 2.97
CA PHE A 3 -10.81 -3.45 3.98
C PHE A 3 -12.32 -3.38 4.24
N ARG A 4 -13.15 -3.60 3.22
CA ARG A 4 -14.61 -3.69 3.41
C ARG A 4 -14.97 -4.88 4.28
N VAL A 5 -14.40 -6.05 4.00
CA VAL A 5 -14.66 -7.26 4.80
C VAL A 5 -14.09 -7.12 6.21
N LEU A 6 -12.91 -6.51 6.37
CA LEU A 6 -12.33 -6.23 7.68
C LEU A 6 -13.22 -5.29 8.52
N ARG A 7 -13.89 -4.33 7.89
CA ARG A 7 -14.86 -3.45 8.56
C ARG A 7 -16.14 -4.17 8.91
N ASP A 8 -16.72 -4.93 7.95
CA ASP A 8 -18.08 -5.45 8.06
C ASP A 8 -18.13 -6.81 8.77
N LYS A 9 -17.04 -7.61 8.69
CA LYS A 9 -16.94 -8.97 9.25
C LYS A 9 -15.56 -9.22 9.89
N PRO A 10 -15.09 -8.35 10.81
CA PRO A 10 -13.73 -8.42 11.34
C PRO A 10 -13.44 -9.74 12.04
N GLU A 11 -14.34 -10.20 12.89
CA GLU A 11 -14.13 -11.43 13.69
C GLU A 11 -13.94 -12.66 12.82
N GLU A 12 -14.76 -12.82 11.78
CA GLU A 12 -14.68 -13.96 10.88
C GLU A 12 -13.39 -13.93 10.05
N LEU A 13 -13.06 -12.77 9.49
CA LEU A 13 -11.83 -12.60 8.70
C LEU A 13 -10.59 -12.83 9.56
N ILE A 14 -10.51 -12.17 10.72
CA ILE A 14 -9.37 -12.29 11.64
C ILE A 14 -9.21 -13.73 12.10
N ARG A 15 -10.30 -14.42 12.45
CA ARG A 15 -10.25 -15.84 12.82
C ARG A 15 -9.67 -16.70 11.71
N LYS A 16 -10.14 -16.53 10.47
CA LYS A 16 -9.62 -17.28 9.31
C LYS A 16 -8.12 -17.00 9.09
N ILE A 17 -7.69 -15.73 9.16
CA ILE A 17 -6.29 -15.35 9.02
C ILE A 17 -5.43 -15.95 10.15
N LYS A 18 -5.87 -15.84 11.40
CA LYS A 18 -5.16 -16.40 12.57
C LYS A 18 -4.94 -17.90 12.47
N LEU A 19 -5.88 -18.62 11.92
CA LEU A 19 -5.81 -20.07 11.74
C LEU A 19 -5.02 -20.48 10.48
N THR A 20 -4.62 -19.56 9.63
CA THR A 20 -3.85 -19.86 8.42
C THR A 20 -2.37 -19.98 8.75
N PRO A 21 -1.75 -21.15 8.59
CA PRO A 21 -0.33 -21.34 8.83
C PRO A 21 0.52 -20.74 7.71
N TRP A 22 1.81 -20.47 8.00
CA TRP A 22 2.79 -20.13 6.98
C TRP A 22 3.18 -21.36 6.16
N ALA A 23 2.50 -21.58 5.04
CA ALA A 23 2.66 -22.78 4.24
C ALA A 23 2.58 -22.50 2.74
N ARG A 24 3.42 -23.19 1.97
CA ARG A 24 3.40 -23.12 0.50
C ARG A 24 2.02 -23.48 -0.07
N ALA A 25 1.37 -24.51 0.47
CA ALA A 25 0.05 -24.93 0.04
C ALA A 25 -1.01 -23.85 0.21
N GLU A 26 -0.95 -23.09 1.31
CA GLU A 26 -1.82 -21.93 1.54
C GLU A 26 -1.56 -20.82 0.53
N TYR A 27 -0.28 -20.53 0.25
CA TYR A 27 0.08 -19.55 -0.78
C TYR A 27 -0.46 -19.96 -2.16
N GLU A 28 -0.30 -21.22 -2.56
CA GLU A 28 -0.77 -21.74 -3.84
C GLU A 28 -2.31 -21.72 -3.92
N PHE A 29 -2.98 -22.11 -2.84
CA PHE A 29 -4.44 -22.05 -2.74
C PHE A 29 -4.97 -20.61 -2.85
N CYS A 30 -4.30 -19.64 -2.24
CA CYS A 30 -4.69 -18.23 -2.30
C CYS A 30 -4.56 -17.60 -3.70
N ARG A 31 -3.99 -18.30 -4.67
CA ARG A 31 -3.90 -17.83 -6.05
C ARG A 31 -5.13 -18.16 -6.90
N VAL A 32 -6.01 -18.99 -6.37
CA VAL A 32 -7.29 -19.35 -7.03
C VAL A 32 -8.38 -18.45 -6.43
N PRO A 33 -8.99 -17.55 -7.22
CA PRO A 33 -10.02 -16.65 -6.70
C PRO A 33 -11.19 -17.42 -6.06
N SER A 34 -11.63 -16.95 -4.89
CA SER A 34 -12.83 -17.46 -4.22
C SER A 34 -14.06 -16.62 -4.58
N GLY A 35 -15.23 -17.26 -4.68
CA GLY A 35 -16.51 -16.57 -4.77
C GLY A 35 -17.03 -16.05 -3.41
N ASP A 36 -16.42 -16.46 -2.30
CA ASP A 36 -16.76 -16.01 -0.95
C ASP A 36 -15.94 -14.76 -0.60
N ASP A 37 -16.61 -13.69 -0.19
CA ASP A 37 -16.00 -12.39 0.09
C ASP A 37 -14.95 -12.45 1.22
N VAL A 38 -15.22 -13.21 2.27
CA VAL A 38 -14.31 -13.33 3.43
C VAL A 38 -13.10 -14.16 3.05
N GLU A 39 -13.32 -15.25 2.32
CA GLU A 39 -12.21 -16.07 1.81
C GLU A 39 -11.34 -15.31 0.83
N GLN A 40 -11.93 -14.54 -0.07
CA GLN A 40 -11.18 -13.68 -0.99
C GLN A 40 -10.36 -12.61 -0.25
N ALA A 41 -10.91 -12.05 0.82
CA ALA A 41 -10.17 -11.10 1.68
C ALA A 41 -9.02 -11.80 2.42
N ARG A 42 -9.23 -13.02 2.94
CA ARG A 42 -8.17 -13.83 3.52
C ARG A 42 -7.07 -14.13 2.51
N GLN A 43 -7.44 -14.58 1.31
CA GLN A 43 -6.50 -14.87 0.22
C GLN A 43 -5.64 -13.65 -0.15
N PHE A 44 -6.25 -12.47 -0.21
CA PHE A 44 -5.52 -11.22 -0.46
C PHE A 44 -4.45 -10.97 0.61
N PHE A 45 -4.80 -11.06 1.88
CA PHE A 45 -3.87 -10.86 3.00
C PHE A 45 -2.74 -11.90 2.97
N VAL A 46 -3.08 -13.16 2.89
CA VAL A 46 -2.12 -14.28 2.93
C VAL A 46 -1.17 -14.22 1.75
N SER A 47 -1.68 -14.01 0.54
CA SER A 47 -0.84 -13.92 -0.66
C SER A 47 0.10 -12.72 -0.63
N GLY A 48 -0.34 -11.57 -0.11
CA GLY A 48 0.50 -10.39 0.08
C GLY A 48 1.70 -10.66 0.99
N TRP A 49 1.48 -11.37 2.09
CA TRP A 49 2.55 -11.72 3.03
C TRP A 49 3.47 -12.84 2.54
N MET A 50 2.90 -13.87 1.92
CA MET A 50 3.63 -15.07 1.53
C MET A 50 4.32 -14.99 0.16
N SER A 51 4.11 -13.95 -0.62
CA SER A 51 4.81 -13.74 -1.90
C SER A 51 6.15 -13.03 -1.73
N ILE A 52 7.09 -13.29 -2.63
CA ILE A 52 8.44 -12.71 -2.56
C ILE A 52 8.43 -11.18 -2.68
N SER A 53 7.56 -10.62 -3.49
CA SER A 53 7.51 -9.16 -3.74
C SER A 53 6.29 -8.46 -3.15
N GLY A 54 5.42 -9.15 -2.42
CA GLY A 54 4.14 -8.60 -1.95
C GLY A 54 3.10 -8.38 -3.06
N MET A 55 3.47 -8.53 -4.34
CA MET A 55 2.61 -8.31 -5.52
C MET A 55 1.98 -9.62 -6.05
N ALA A 56 1.46 -10.44 -5.15
CA ALA A 56 0.98 -11.78 -5.47
C ALA A 56 -0.16 -11.83 -6.51
N HIS A 57 -0.89 -10.73 -6.71
CA HIS A 57 -2.05 -10.70 -7.60
C HIS A 57 -1.69 -10.43 -9.07
N GLU A 58 -0.52 -9.91 -9.36
CA GLU A 58 -0.16 -9.46 -10.72
C GLU A 58 0.89 -10.32 -11.40
N LYS A 59 1.80 -10.91 -10.64
CA LYS A 59 2.88 -11.75 -11.18
C LYS A 59 3.14 -12.95 -10.28
N SER A 60 3.46 -14.09 -10.86
CA SER A 60 3.93 -15.27 -10.12
C SER A 60 5.33 -14.99 -9.56
N THR A 61 5.40 -14.36 -8.39
CA THR A 61 6.68 -14.00 -7.75
C THR A 61 7.28 -15.13 -6.92
N GLY A 62 6.56 -16.23 -6.77
CA GLY A 62 6.97 -17.36 -5.94
C GLY A 62 6.64 -17.21 -4.47
N TRP A 63 6.64 -18.33 -3.77
CA TRP A 63 6.42 -18.40 -2.33
C TRP A 63 7.67 -17.95 -1.57
N ARG A 64 7.47 -17.08 -0.59
CA ARG A 64 8.53 -16.59 0.29
C ARG A 64 8.87 -17.67 1.32
N ALA A 65 9.81 -18.56 0.96
CA ALA A 65 10.33 -19.54 1.89
C ALA A 65 11.23 -18.86 2.92
N THR A 66 11.11 -19.25 4.19
CA THR A 66 12.08 -18.86 5.20
C THR A 66 13.31 -19.76 5.03
N SER A 67 14.43 -19.21 4.58
CA SER A 67 15.71 -19.93 4.55
C SER A 67 16.54 -19.55 5.76
N PHE A 68 17.14 -20.53 6.42
CA PHE A 68 18.13 -20.32 7.47
C PHE A 68 19.46 -19.93 6.83
N HIS A 69 19.70 -18.64 6.65
CA HIS A 69 21.02 -18.12 6.33
C HIS A 69 21.34 -16.99 7.29
N GLY A 70 22.23 -17.30 8.25
CA GLY A 70 22.79 -16.33 9.19
C GLY A 70 21.85 -15.96 10.36
N GLU A 71 22.34 -15.08 11.22
CA GLU A 71 21.77 -14.73 12.52
C GLU A 71 20.40 -14.00 12.50
N SER A 72 19.81 -13.80 11.35
CA SER A 72 18.54 -13.07 11.24
C SER A 72 17.36 -14.03 11.22
N PHE A 73 16.87 -14.36 12.38
CA PHE A 73 15.57 -14.98 12.60
C PHE A 73 14.41 -13.97 12.49
N THR A 74 14.62 -12.81 11.89
CA THR A 74 13.54 -11.88 11.52
C THR A 74 12.75 -12.48 10.38
N SER A 75 12.18 -13.62 10.66
CA SER A 75 11.40 -14.33 9.70
C SER A 75 10.16 -13.50 9.39
N HIS A 76 9.87 -13.37 8.13
CA HIS A 76 8.56 -12.85 7.66
C HIS A 76 7.41 -13.57 8.37
N GLY A 77 7.60 -14.79 8.83
CA GLY A 77 6.69 -15.53 9.69
C GLY A 77 6.42 -14.85 11.03
N PHE A 78 7.42 -14.27 11.68
CA PHE A 78 7.23 -13.51 12.91
C PHE A 78 6.43 -12.22 12.66
N GLN A 79 6.75 -11.49 11.60
CA GLN A 79 5.99 -10.30 11.22
C GLN A 79 4.55 -10.66 10.83
N TYR A 80 4.35 -11.78 10.18
CA TYR A 80 3.01 -12.29 9.85
C TYR A 80 2.21 -12.61 11.11
N GLU A 81 2.79 -13.30 12.11
CA GLU A 81 2.12 -13.58 13.38
C GLU A 81 1.80 -12.30 14.15
N TYR A 82 2.75 -11.36 14.22
CA TYR A 82 2.51 -10.05 14.85
C TYR A 82 1.37 -9.30 14.15
N THR A 83 1.34 -9.31 12.80
CA THR A 83 0.28 -8.62 12.05
C THR A 83 -1.09 -9.24 12.30
N LYS A 84 -1.17 -10.55 12.48
CA LYS A 84 -2.42 -11.21 12.87
C LYS A 84 -2.97 -10.67 14.19
N GLU A 85 -2.11 -10.38 15.15
CA GLU A 85 -2.52 -9.88 16.47
C GLU A 85 -3.04 -8.44 16.41
N ILE A 86 -2.50 -7.61 15.51
CA ILE A 86 -2.92 -6.21 15.39
C ILE A 86 -4.13 -5.98 14.49
N LEU A 87 -4.64 -7.01 13.78
CA LEU A 87 -5.75 -6.85 12.83
C LEU A 87 -7.01 -6.27 13.48
N GLN A 88 -7.30 -6.60 14.74
CA GLN A 88 -8.43 -6.01 15.45
C GLN A 88 -8.24 -4.50 15.62
N ASN A 89 -7.06 -4.08 16.05
CA ASN A 89 -6.75 -2.64 16.20
C ASN A 89 -6.84 -1.91 14.85
N VAL A 90 -6.46 -2.58 13.76
CA VAL A 90 -6.63 -2.05 12.41
C VAL A 90 -8.11 -1.90 12.06
N ALA A 91 -8.94 -2.92 12.34
CA ALA A 91 -10.38 -2.86 12.12
C ALA A 91 -11.03 -1.70 12.89
N ASP A 92 -10.70 -1.56 14.17
CA ASP A 92 -11.21 -0.50 15.03
C ASP A 92 -10.79 0.88 14.53
N ARG A 93 -9.53 1.03 14.11
CA ARG A 93 -8.99 2.27 13.52
C ARG A 93 -9.70 2.65 12.22
N PHE A 94 -10.03 1.67 11.38
CA PHE A 94 -10.71 1.91 10.10
C PHE A 94 -12.17 2.32 10.24
N SER A 95 -12.81 2.10 11.39
CA SER A 95 -14.20 2.51 11.60
C SER A 95 -14.43 4.01 11.42
N GLY A 96 -13.41 4.83 11.67
CA GLY A 96 -13.44 6.28 11.49
C GLY A 96 -12.77 6.78 10.20
N VAL A 97 -12.47 5.89 9.24
CA VAL A 97 -11.75 6.22 8.00
C VAL A 97 -12.71 6.22 6.81
N GLN A 98 -12.74 7.31 6.07
CA GLN A 98 -13.37 7.34 4.75
C GLN A 98 -12.40 6.80 3.71
N ILE A 99 -12.85 5.82 2.93
CA ILE A 99 -12.05 5.21 1.85
C ILE A 99 -12.65 5.63 0.52
N GLU A 100 -11.86 6.31 -0.30
CA GLU A 100 -12.21 6.69 -1.66
C GLU A 100 -11.43 5.84 -2.67
N ASN A 101 -12.11 5.44 -3.75
CA ASN A 101 -11.50 4.78 -4.90
C ASN A 101 -11.77 5.63 -6.15
N ASN A 102 -11.24 6.83 -6.13
CA ASN A 102 -11.39 7.84 -7.18
C ASN A 102 -10.02 8.30 -7.68
N ASP A 103 -10.02 9.13 -8.72
CA ASP A 103 -8.83 9.83 -9.17
C ASP A 103 -8.27 10.71 -8.03
N ALA A 104 -6.96 10.70 -7.85
CA ALA A 104 -6.31 11.46 -6.78
C ALA A 104 -6.57 12.97 -6.88
N ARG A 105 -6.70 13.50 -8.09
CA ARG A 105 -7.04 14.93 -8.33
C ARG A 105 -8.39 15.26 -7.69
N TYR A 106 -9.39 14.44 -7.97
CA TYR A 106 -10.71 14.62 -7.35
C TYR A 106 -10.65 14.55 -5.82
N VAL A 107 -9.88 13.62 -5.28
CA VAL A 107 -9.75 13.46 -3.82
C VAL A 107 -9.10 14.70 -3.19
N VAL A 108 -8.04 15.23 -3.80
CA VAL A 108 -7.38 16.45 -3.31
C VAL A 108 -8.30 17.66 -3.44
N GLU A 109 -8.97 17.85 -4.58
CA GLU A 109 -9.93 18.95 -4.78
C GLU A 109 -11.08 18.90 -3.78
N ARG A 110 -11.56 17.71 -3.47
CA ARG A 110 -12.74 17.53 -2.60
C ARG A 110 -12.44 17.64 -1.13
N PHE A 111 -11.30 17.10 -0.68
CA PHE A 111 -10.98 16.94 0.73
C PHE A 111 -9.71 17.69 1.16
N GLY A 112 -8.83 18.03 0.24
CA GLY A 112 -7.55 18.69 0.52
C GLY A 112 -7.64 20.19 0.72
N MET A 113 -8.80 20.82 0.41
CA MET A 113 -8.98 22.27 0.50
C MET A 113 -9.39 22.74 1.91
N ASN A 114 -8.91 22.07 2.94
CA ASN A 114 -9.08 22.45 4.34
C ASN A 114 -7.73 22.86 4.94
N THR A 115 -7.68 23.99 5.64
CA THR A 115 -6.46 24.49 6.30
C THR A 115 -5.91 23.53 7.36
N ASP A 116 -6.76 22.69 7.94
CA ASP A 116 -6.38 21.70 8.95
C ASP A 116 -6.02 20.35 8.34
N ALA A 117 -6.09 20.21 7.00
CA ALA A 117 -5.75 18.98 6.32
C ALA A 117 -4.24 18.75 6.27
N LEU A 118 -3.83 17.51 6.48
CA LEU A 118 -2.53 17.00 6.10
C LEU A 118 -2.71 16.02 4.93
N ILE A 119 -2.17 16.37 3.79
CA ILE A 119 -2.15 15.51 2.61
C ILE A 119 -0.81 14.77 2.58
N TYR A 120 -0.85 13.44 2.60
CA TYR A 120 0.30 12.60 2.28
C TYR A 120 0.10 12.00 0.89
N PHE A 121 0.86 12.51 -0.07
CA PHE A 121 0.79 12.09 -1.47
C PHE A 121 1.92 11.10 -1.78
N ASP A 122 1.54 9.84 -1.97
CA ASP A 122 2.44 8.71 -2.28
C ASP A 122 2.05 8.10 -3.65
N PRO A 123 2.42 8.75 -4.76
CA PRO A 123 2.06 8.30 -6.10
C PRO A 123 2.90 7.11 -6.53
N PRO A 124 2.51 6.38 -7.59
CA PRO A 124 3.44 5.53 -8.31
C PRO A 124 4.68 6.34 -8.71
N TYR A 125 5.86 5.95 -8.20
CA TYR A 125 7.08 6.71 -8.40
C TYR A 125 7.46 6.79 -9.88
N VAL A 126 8.14 7.87 -10.26
CA VAL A 126 8.58 8.13 -11.64
C VAL A 126 9.32 6.92 -12.20
N ALA A 127 8.94 6.45 -13.39
CA ALA A 127 9.38 5.16 -13.93
C ALA A 127 10.91 5.06 -14.06
N GLU A 128 11.57 6.16 -14.42
CA GLU A 128 13.01 6.26 -14.59
C GLU A 128 13.80 6.11 -13.28
N THR A 129 13.13 6.28 -12.14
CA THR A 129 13.79 6.16 -10.82
C THR A 129 13.71 4.76 -10.25
N ARG A 130 12.99 3.85 -10.90
CA ARG A 130 12.73 2.50 -10.41
C ARG A 130 13.59 1.45 -11.11
N VAL A 131 13.98 0.42 -10.39
CA VAL A 131 14.67 -0.76 -10.97
C VAL A 131 13.77 -1.48 -11.98
N ASN A 132 12.46 -1.50 -11.75
CA ASN A 132 11.47 -2.07 -12.66
C ASN A 132 10.48 -0.97 -13.07
N ALA A 133 10.63 -0.46 -14.28
CA ALA A 133 9.80 0.62 -14.81
C ALA A 133 8.31 0.25 -14.96
N THR A 134 7.98 -1.03 -15.10
CA THR A 134 6.60 -1.55 -15.26
C THR A 134 6.06 -2.18 -13.98
N GLN A 135 6.36 -1.62 -12.83
CA GLN A 135 6.01 -2.19 -11.53
C GLN A 135 4.52 -2.05 -11.20
N TYR A 136 3.91 -0.95 -11.61
CA TYR A 136 2.51 -0.68 -11.28
C TYR A 136 1.59 -1.12 -12.43
N ARG A 137 0.37 -1.53 -12.08
CA ARG A 137 -0.68 -1.87 -13.04
C ARG A 137 -1.16 -0.63 -13.83
N VAL A 138 -1.21 0.49 -13.15
CA VAL A 138 -1.52 1.80 -13.74
C VAL A 138 -0.30 2.68 -13.49
N GLU A 139 0.40 3.01 -14.55
CA GLU A 139 1.57 3.88 -14.50
C GLU A 139 1.14 5.34 -14.60
N CYS A 140 1.78 6.19 -13.79
CA CYS A 140 1.60 7.63 -13.85
C CYS A 140 2.72 8.24 -14.68
N GLY A 141 2.36 8.89 -15.78
CA GLY A 141 3.32 9.64 -16.58
C GLY A 141 3.73 10.98 -15.94
N SER A 142 4.75 11.62 -16.50
CA SER A 142 5.25 12.94 -16.03
C SER A 142 4.15 14.01 -15.97
N GLY A 143 3.20 13.98 -16.90
CA GLY A 143 2.05 14.89 -16.90
C GLY A 143 1.19 14.79 -15.65
N PHE A 144 0.90 13.58 -15.16
CA PHE A 144 0.16 13.37 -13.92
C PHE A 144 0.91 13.97 -12.72
N HIS A 145 2.22 13.78 -12.63
CA HIS A 145 3.02 14.35 -11.55
C HIS A 145 3.00 15.89 -11.58
N GLY A 146 3.04 16.49 -12.79
CA GLY A 146 2.93 17.93 -12.97
C GLY A 146 1.58 18.47 -12.50
N GLU A 147 0.47 17.89 -12.99
CA GLU A 147 -0.88 18.27 -12.59
C GLU A 147 -1.10 18.16 -11.08
N MET A 148 -0.60 17.07 -10.47
CA MET A 148 -0.69 16.89 -9.03
C MET A 148 0.15 17.90 -8.27
N ALA A 149 1.36 18.24 -8.74
CA ALA A 149 2.19 19.25 -8.09
C ALA A 149 1.51 20.63 -8.09
N GLU A 150 0.91 21.03 -9.22
CA GLU A 150 0.14 22.27 -9.32
C GLU A 150 -1.07 22.27 -8.36
N LEU A 151 -1.81 21.17 -8.30
CA LEU A 151 -2.97 21.05 -7.41
C LEU A 151 -2.56 21.08 -5.94
N LEU A 152 -1.54 20.32 -5.55
CA LEU A 152 -1.02 20.27 -4.19
C LEU A 152 -0.42 21.61 -3.75
N TRP A 153 0.11 22.39 -4.70
CA TRP A 153 0.57 23.76 -4.44
C TRP A 153 -0.55 24.69 -3.98
N THR A 154 -1.79 24.48 -4.43
CA THR A 154 -2.94 25.29 -4.05
C THR A 154 -3.59 24.85 -2.75
N ALA A 155 -3.18 23.72 -2.19
CA ALA A 155 -3.74 23.20 -0.93
C ALA A 155 -3.39 24.14 0.24
N PRO A 156 -4.37 24.60 1.02
CA PRO A 156 -4.14 25.57 2.10
C PRO A 156 -3.55 24.93 3.37
N GLY A 157 -3.58 23.61 3.50
CA GLY A 157 -3.07 22.85 4.63
C GLY A 157 -1.63 22.40 4.44
N TYR A 158 -1.28 21.32 5.11
CA TYR A 158 0.07 20.73 5.02
C TYR A 158 0.11 19.63 3.94
N VAL A 159 1.22 19.58 3.21
CA VAL A 159 1.43 18.58 2.16
C VAL A 159 2.78 17.89 2.35
N ILE A 160 2.77 16.57 2.30
CA ILE A 160 3.97 15.72 2.23
C ILE A 160 3.90 14.92 0.92
N VAL A 161 4.98 14.94 0.16
CA VAL A 161 5.11 14.16 -1.07
C VAL A 161 6.26 13.19 -0.92
N SER A 162 6.03 11.90 -1.16
CA SER A 162 7.08 10.88 -1.21
C SER A 162 7.52 10.57 -2.63
N GLY A 163 8.77 10.20 -2.81
CA GLY A 163 9.31 9.80 -4.10
C GLY A 163 10.83 9.71 -4.12
N TYR A 164 11.38 9.10 -5.15
CA TYR A 164 12.83 9.12 -5.36
C TYR A 164 13.28 10.45 -5.96
N ALA A 165 14.47 10.88 -5.58
CA ALA A 165 15.10 12.06 -6.14
C ALA A 165 15.29 11.90 -7.65
N CYS A 166 14.78 12.87 -8.42
CA CYS A 166 14.94 12.90 -9.88
C CYS A 166 14.81 14.34 -10.41
N PRO A 167 15.26 14.61 -11.63
CA PRO A 167 15.15 15.93 -12.23
C PRO A 167 13.72 16.48 -12.25
N LEU A 168 12.75 15.65 -12.61
CA LEU A 168 11.33 16.05 -12.62
C LEU A 168 10.87 16.58 -11.24
N TYR A 169 11.17 15.89 -10.16
CA TYR A 169 10.77 16.33 -8.82
C TYR A 169 11.57 17.54 -8.35
N ALA A 170 12.84 17.64 -8.75
CA ALA A 170 13.63 18.85 -8.49
C ALA A 170 13.01 20.09 -9.14
N ASP A 171 12.48 19.96 -10.35
CA ASP A 171 11.80 21.06 -11.06
C ASP A 171 10.42 21.36 -10.48
N LEU A 172 9.57 20.34 -10.27
CA LEU A 172 8.21 20.50 -9.78
C LEU A 172 8.14 21.11 -8.37
N TYR A 173 9.09 20.76 -7.51
CA TYR A 173 9.14 21.20 -6.11
C TYR A 173 10.28 22.17 -5.82
N ALA A 174 10.79 22.88 -6.84
CA ALA A 174 11.87 23.87 -6.71
C ALA A 174 11.48 25.10 -5.88
N HIS A 175 10.20 25.35 -5.66
CA HIS A 175 9.73 26.56 -4.98
C HIS A 175 10.12 26.55 -3.49
N HIS A 176 10.50 27.72 -2.97
CA HIS A 176 11.01 27.92 -1.61
C HIS A 176 10.07 27.50 -0.49
N ALA A 177 8.77 27.30 -0.75
CA ALA A 177 7.83 26.78 0.26
C ALA A 177 7.91 25.25 0.43
N TRP A 178 8.58 24.55 -0.51
CA TRP A 178 8.84 23.11 -0.37
C TRP A 178 10.19 22.89 0.33
N GLN A 179 10.17 21.96 1.27
CA GLN A 179 11.41 21.53 1.94
C GLN A 179 11.66 20.06 1.60
N ARG A 180 12.82 19.77 1.02
CA ARG A 180 13.26 18.41 0.76
C ARG A 180 13.90 17.79 1.99
N VAL A 181 13.52 16.57 2.31
CA VAL A 181 14.14 15.72 3.34
C VAL A 181 14.57 14.42 2.68
N ASP A 182 15.86 14.10 2.72
CA ASP A 182 16.38 12.82 2.25
C ASP A 182 16.39 11.84 3.43
N ILE A 183 15.89 10.61 3.19
CA ILE A 183 15.84 9.53 4.17
C ILE A 183 16.72 8.41 3.62
N ASP A 184 17.71 7.98 4.40
CA ASP A 184 18.66 6.89 4.10
C ASP A 184 18.02 5.50 4.28
#